data_424ed6a1d145f4c35bdb5294ce3e6053
#
_entry.id   424ed6a1d145f4c35bdb5294ce3e6053
#
_cell.length_a   1.000
_cell.length_b   1.000
_cell.length_c   1.000
_cell.angle_alpha   90.00
_cell.angle_beta   90.00
_cell.angle_gamma   90.00
#
_symmetry.space_group_name_H-M   'P 1'
#
loop_
_entity.id
_entity.type
_entity.pdbx_description
1 polymer ?
#
loop_
_entity_poly.entity_id
_entity_poly.type
_entity_poly.pdbx_seq_one_letter_code
_entity_poly.pdbx_strand_id
1 'polypeptide(L)'
;KAARDSLELAPVHMPITGNFRQSSGYGNRKDPFTGGRAFHSGLDFAAPTGTTVLSAGEGVVIFAGQRSGYGKVVEVEHGNGLVTRYAHLSAFLSQKGQRVQTGTPIAKVGSTGRSTGPHLHFEVHRADKSVDPKPFLDTGKRILSMLN
;
A
#
# COMPACT_ATOMS: atom_id res chain seq x y z
N LYS A 1 -9.17 22.44 -11.79
CA LYS A 1 -8.54 21.43 -12.65
C LYS A 1 -7.28 20.85 -12.02
N ALA A 2 -6.39 21.69 -11.51
CA ALA A 2 -5.22 21.23 -10.78
C ALA A 2 -5.62 20.43 -9.52
N ALA A 3 -6.65 20.88 -8.82
CA ALA A 3 -7.14 20.17 -7.63
C ALA A 3 -7.72 18.80 -7.99
N ARG A 4 -8.41 18.70 -9.13
CA ARG A 4 -8.95 17.44 -9.61
C ARG A 4 -7.84 16.48 -10.01
N ASP A 5 -6.83 16.98 -10.72
CA ASP A 5 -5.70 16.16 -11.14
C ASP A 5 -4.94 15.63 -9.92
N SER A 6 -4.72 16.49 -8.91
CA SER A 6 -4.08 16.07 -7.66
C SER A 6 -4.87 15.00 -6.95
N LEU A 7 -6.20 15.11 -6.93
CA LEU A 7 -7.08 14.15 -6.28
C LEU A 7 -7.03 12.80 -7.00
N GLU A 8 -7.04 12.80 -8.34
CA GLU A 8 -7.00 11.57 -9.13
C GLU A 8 -5.68 10.83 -8.94
N LEU A 9 -4.57 11.55 -8.76
CA LEU A 9 -3.26 10.96 -8.56
C LEU A 9 -2.99 10.56 -7.12
N ALA A 10 -3.66 11.17 -6.16
CA ALA A 10 -3.40 10.91 -4.74
C ALA A 10 -3.75 9.46 -4.37
N PRO A 11 -2.91 8.80 -3.55
CA PRO A 11 -3.14 7.40 -3.15
C PRO A 11 -4.16 7.29 -2.04
N VAL A 12 -5.41 7.59 -2.34
CA VAL A 12 -6.50 7.65 -1.36
C VAL A 12 -7.43 6.43 -1.40
N HIS A 13 -7.34 5.59 -2.43
CA HIS A 13 -8.16 4.38 -2.55
C HIS A 13 -7.60 3.28 -1.65
N MET A 14 -8.48 2.52 -0.98
CA MET A 14 -8.03 1.37 -0.21
C MET A 14 -7.26 0.41 -1.11
N PRO A 15 -6.08 -0.07 -0.68
CA PRO A 15 -5.25 -0.95 -1.51
C PRO A 15 -5.71 -2.41 -1.50
N ILE A 16 -6.81 -2.71 -0.83
CA ILE A 16 -7.29 -4.07 -0.65
C ILE A 16 -8.80 -4.07 -0.55
N THR A 17 -9.45 -5.16 -1.00
CA THR A 17 -10.89 -5.35 -0.89
C THR A 17 -11.18 -6.72 -0.27
N GLY A 18 -12.47 -6.96 0.03
CA GLY A 18 -12.90 -8.23 0.59
C GLY A 18 -12.79 -8.28 2.10
N ASN A 19 -12.55 -9.45 2.64
CA ASN A 19 -12.46 -9.65 4.08
C ASN A 19 -11.06 -9.33 4.58
N PHE A 20 -10.91 -8.15 5.17
CA PHE A 20 -9.64 -7.73 5.76
C PHE A 20 -9.91 -6.90 7.01
N ARG A 21 -8.86 -6.73 7.83
CA ARG A 21 -8.88 -5.81 8.94
C ARG A 21 -7.51 -5.13 9.07
N GLN A 22 -7.50 -3.90 9.52
CA GLN A 22 -6.23 -3.25 9.82
C GLN A 22 -5.67 -3.86 11.10
N SER A 23 -4.53 -4.56 10.96
CA SER A 23 -3.91 -5.27 12.06
C SER A 23 -2.82 -4.48 12.77
N SER A 24 -2.27 -3.43 12.13
CA SER A 24 -1.23 -2.61 12.73
C SER A 24 -1.20 -1.23 12.09
N GLY A 25 -0.92 -0.21 12.90
CA GLY A 25 -0.87 1.18 12.47
C GLY A 25 0.54 1.70 12.24
N TYR A 26 0.62 2.91 11.70
CA TYR A 26 1.86 3.61 11.43
C TYR A 26 2.46 4.17 12.72
N GLY A 27 3.79 4.15 12.81
CA GLY A 27 4.52 4.79 13.88
C GLY A 27 5.20 3.81 14.82
N ASN A 28 5.60 4.28 15.99
CA ASN A 28 6.30 3.44 16.97
C ASN A 28 5.35 2.38 17.55
N ARG A 29 5.83 1.15 17.58
CA ARG A 29 5.07 0.03 18.14
C ARG A 29 6.01 -1.05 18.63
N LYS A 30 5.46 -2.04 19.34
CA LYS A 30 6.23 -3.19 19.79
C LYS A 30 6.56 -4.09 18.61
N ASP A 31 7.84 -4.45 18.48
CA ASP A 31 8.30 -5.35 17.42
C ASP A 31 7.83 -6.77 17.74
N PRO A 32 7.06 -7.42 16.84
CA PRO A 32 6.54 -8.77 17.10
C PRO A 32 7.62 -9.85 17.14
N PHE A 33 8.82 -9.58 16.61
CA PHE A 33 9.91 -10.55 16.59
C PHE A 33 10.83 -10.43 17.81
N THR A 34 11.13 -9.20 18.23
CA THR A 34 12.10 -8.96 19.30
C THR A 34 11.46 -8.55 20.63
N GLY A 35 10.21 -8.10 20.61
CA GLY A 35 9.54 -7.58 21.80
C GLY A 35 9.93 -6.15 22.15
N GLY A 36 10.93 -5.57 21.46
CA GLY A 36 11.35 -4.19 21.67
C GLY A 36 10.48 -3.21 20.88
N ARG A 37 10.81 -1.94 20.99
CA ARG A 37 10.12 -0.92 20.18
C ARG A 37 10.72 -0.84 18.80
N ALA A 38 9.84 -0.68 17.79
CA ALA A 38 10.25 -0.51 16.42
C ALA A 38 9.33 0.49 15.74
N PHE A 39 9.87 1.24 14.76
CA PHE A 39 9.08 2.14 13.95
C PHE A 39 8.40 1.35 12.83
N HIS A 40 7.07 1.47 12.73
CA HIS A 40 6.30 0.83 11.66
C HIS A 40 6.02 1.86 10.56
N SER A 41 6.59 1.62 9.39
CA SER A 41 6.62 2.59 8.29
C SER A 41 5.36 2.61 7.43
N GLY A 42 4.34 1.85 7.79
CA GLY A 42 3.10 1.78 7.01
C GLY A 42 1.95 1.24 7.82
N LEU A 43 0.92 0.78 7.11
CA LEU A 43 -0.24 0.11 7.70
C LEU A 43 -0.22 -1.36 7.29
N ASP A 44 -0.65 -2.23 8.20
CA ASP A 44 -0.82 -3.64 7.90
C ASP A 44 -2.31 -3.99 7.85
N PHE A 45 -2.70 -4.74 6.83
CA PHE A 45 -4.06 -5.23 6.67
C PHE A 45 -4.02 -6.75 6.61
N ALA A 46 -4.55 -7.41 7.64
CA ALA A 46 -4.64 -8.86 7.66
C ALA A 46 -5.71 -9.32 6.66
N ALA A 47 -5.33 -10.26 5.78
CA ALA A 47 -6.22 -10.78 4.76
C ALA A 47 -5.69 -12.13 4.29
N PRO A 48 -6.55 -13.02 3.76
CA PRO A 48 -6.09 -14.32 3.27
C PRO A 48 -5.09 -14.19 2.13
N THR A 49 -4.16 -15.14 2.05
CA THR A 49 -3.25 -15.25 0.91
C THR A 49 -4.06 -15.34 -0.39
N GLY A 50 -3.66 -14.57 -1.40
CA GLY A 50 -4.34 -14.53 -2.68
C GLY A 50 -5.37 -13.42 -2.81
N THR A 51 -5.66 -12.69 -1.73
CA THR A 51 -6.54 -11.53 -1.80
C THR A 51 -5.95 -10.50 -2.76
N THR A 52 -6.78 -9.94 -3.63
CA THR A 52 -6.31 -8.98 -4.64
C THR A 52 -5.88 -7.66 -4.01
N VAL A 53 -4.69 -7.20 -4.39
CA VAL A 53 -4.15 -5.91 -3.99
C VAL A 53 -4.38 -4.92 -5.13
N LEU A 54 -4.89 -3.75 -4.80
CA LEU A 54 -5.27 -2.72 -5.76
C LEU A 54 -4.34 -1.52 -5.63
N SER A 55 -4.07 -0.84 -6.75
CA SER A 55 -3.32 0.40 -6.69
C SER A 55 -4.16 1.47 -5.99
N ALA A 56 -3.57 2.13 -5.00
CA ALA A 56 -4.25 3.17 -4.22
C ALA A 56 -4.47 4.45 -5.02
N GLY A 57 -3.78 4.63 -6.14
CA GLY A 57 -3.91 5.80 -6.99
C GLY A 57 -3.38 5.52 -8.39
N GLU A 58 -3.67 6.45 -9.29
CA GLU A 58 -3.15 6.38 -10.66
C GLU A 58 -1.64 6.60 -10.65
N GLY A 59 -0.92 5.88 -11.50
CA GLY A 59 0.53 6.05 -11.59
C GLY A 59 1.20 5.03 -12.49
N VAL A 60 2.50 4.86 -12.28
CA VAL A 60 3.33 3.93 -13.04
C VAL A 60 4.04 3.01 -12.06
N VAL A 61 4.03 1.71 -12.36
CA VAL A 61 4.78 0.73 -11.57
C VAL A 61 6.26 0.97 -11.80
N ILE A 62 6.99 1.34 -10.74
CA ILE A 62 8.43 1.59 -10.83
C ILE A 62 9.25 0.42 -10.30
N PHE A 63 8.63 -0.52 -9.60
CA PHE A 63 9.33 -1.69 -9.07
C PHE A 63 8.34 -2.84 -8.89
N ALA A 64 8.76 -4.04 -9.28
CA ALA A 64 8.05 -5.28 -9.01
C ALA A 64 9.10 -6.38 -8.85
N GLY A 65 9.36 -6.78 -7.61
CA GLY A 65 10.44 -7.71 -7.32
C GLY A 65 10.56 -7.95 -5.83
N GLN A 66 11.74 -8.36 -5.37
CA GLN A 66 11.98 -8.66 -3.96
C GLN A 66 12.86 -7.60 -3.31
N ARG A 67 12.54 -7.26 -2.06
CA ARG A 67 13.35 -6.40 -1.21
C ARG A 67 13.52 -7.05 0.15
N SER A 68 14.71 -6.86 0.73
CA SER A 68 15.04 -7.44 2.04
C SER A 68 14.03 -7.00 3.09
N GLY A 69 13.51 -7.97 3.84
CA GLY A 69 12.51 -7.73 4.88
C GLY A 69 11.08 -7.58 4.38
N TYR A 70 10.90 -7.01 3.18
CA TYR A 70 9.57 -6.78 2.61
C TYR A 70 9.03 -7.96 1.81
N GLY A 71 9.90 -8.88 1.37
CA GLY A 71 9.51 -9.98 0.50
C GLY A 71 9.21 -9.48 -0.91
N LYS A 72 8.14 -9.99 -1.51
CA LYS A 72 7.70 -9.53 -2.83
C LYS A 72 7.00 -8.19 -2.71
N VAL A 73 7.41 -7.22 -3.52
CA VAL A 73 7.01 -5.82 -3.42
C VAL A 73 6.62 -5.27 -4.79
N VAL A 74 5.58 -4.45 -4.81
CA VAL A 74 5.24 -3.59 -5.95
C VAL A 74 5.28 -2.15 -5.45
N GLU A 75 5.87 -1.25 -6.24
CA GLU A 75 5.88 0.19 -5.96
C GLU A 75 5.28 0.94 -7.13
N VAL A 76 4.39 1.88 -6.82
CA VAL A 76 3.71 2.71 -7.82
C VAL A 76 4.03 4.17 -7.55
N GLU A 77 4.53 4.86 -8.58
CA GLU A 77 4.80 6.30 -8.50
C GLU A 77 3.58 7.06 -9.02
N HIS A 78 3.10 8.01 -8.22
CA HIS A 78 1.88 8.77 -8.52
C HIS A 78 2.12 10.18 -9.00
N GLY A 79 3.37 10.63 -9.05
CA GLY A 79 3.73 12.02 -9.29
C GLY A 79 3.82 12.81 -7.99
N ASN A 80 4.33 14.04 -8.08
CA ASN A 80 4.48 14.96 -6.94
C ASN A 80 5.26 14.35 -5.77
N GLY A 81 6.19 13.45 -6.08
CA GLY A 81 7.00 12.80 -5.07
C GLY A 81 6.30 11.72 -4.26
N LEU A 82 5.09 11.33 -4.65
CA LEU A 82 4.32 10.30 -3.94
C LEU A 82 4.54 8.93 -4.57
N VAL A 83 4.90 7.96 -3.73
CA VAL A 83 5.09 6.55 -4.11
C VAL A 83 4.37 5.68 -3.08
N THR A 84 3.63 4.68 -3.55
CA THR A 84 3.06 3.67 -2.65
C THR A 84 3.80 2.36 -2.80
N ARG A 85 3.98 1.66 -1.67
CA ARG A 85 4.67 0.38 -1.62
C ARG A 85 3.74 -0.67 -1.02
N TYR A 86 3.66 -1.82 -1.70
CA TYR A 86 2.81 -2.95 -1.33
C TYR A 86 3.72 -4.15 -1.11
N ALA A 87 3.76 -4.68 0.10
CA ALA A 87 4.75 -5.69 0.48
C ALA A 87 4.15 -6.98 1.01
N HIS A 88 5.02 -7.97 1.19
CA HIS A 88 4.71 -9.34 1.63
C HIS A 88 3.78 -10.07 0.67
N LEU A 89 3.88 -9.73 -0.62
CA LEU A 89 3.01 -10.26 -1.66
C LEU A 89 3.30 -11.71 -1.98
N SER A 90 2.30 -12.43 -2.50
CA SER A 90 2.48 -13.80 -2.99
C SER A 90 2.68 -13.86 -4.50
N ALA A 91 2.11 -12.90 -5.23
CA ALA A 91 2.18 -12.89 -6.69
C ALA A 91 2.06 -11.47 -7.22
N PHE A 92 2.61 -11.26 -8.42
CA PHE A 92 2.51 -10.00 -9.13
C PHE A 92 1.44 -10.10 -10.21
N LEU A 93 0.60 -9.06 -10.32
CA LEU A 93 -0.36 -8.89 -11.43
C LEU A 93 0.04 -7.71 -12.30
N SER A 94 1.20 -7.11 -12.05
CA SER A 94 1.71 -5.95 -12.76
C SER A 94 3.21 -6.08 -12.96
N GLN A 95 3.77 -5.24 -13.81
CA GLN A 95 5.21 -5.25 -14.08
C GLN A 95 5.75 -3.83 -14.16
N LYS A 96 7.06 -3.69 -13.95
CA LYS A 96 7.74 -2.40 -14.02
C LYS A 96 7.46 -1.73 -15.36
N GLY A 97 7.12 -0.45 -15.32
CA GLY A 97 6.80 0.35 -16.49
C GLY A 97 5.33 0.39 -16.85
N GLN A 98 4.52 -0.46 -16.23
CA GLN A 98 3.09 -0.50 -16.50
C GLN A 98 2.39 0.70 -15.87
N ARG A 99 1.54 1.37 -16.67
CA ARG A 99 0.68 2.44 -16.15
C ARG A 99 -0.56 1.78 -15.56
N VAL A 100 -0.94 2.24 -14.37
CA VAL A 100 -2.11 1.72 -13.67
C VAL A 100 -3.02 2.86 -13.25
N GLN A 101 -4.30 2.55 -13.14
CA GLN A 101 -5.29 3.49 -12.65
C GLN A 101 -5.64 3.18 -11.21
N THR A 102 -6.30 4.11 -10.55
CA THR A 102 -6.82 3.90 -9.20
C THR A 102 -7.69 2.64 -9.19
N GLY A 103 -7.40 1.72 -8.27
CA GLY A 103 -8.17 0.49 -8.16
C GLY A 103 -7.76 -0.63 -9.10
N THR A 104 -6.74 -0.43 -9.94
CA THR A 104 -6.24 -1.50 -10.82
C THR A 104 -5.61 -2.60 -9.98
N PRO A 105 -5.98 -3.89 -10.22
CA PRO A 105 -5.31 -5.01 -9.54
C PRO A 105 -3.83 -5.06 -9.92
N ILE A 106 -2.95 -5.09 -8.92
CA ILE A 106 -1.50 -5.06 -9.16
C ILE A 106 -0.75 -6.23 -8.55
N ALA A 107 -1.37 -6.94 -7.59
CA ALA A 107 -0.68 -8.02 -6.88
C ALA A 107 -1.66 -8.84 -6.06
N LYS A 108 -1.14 -9.83 -5.33
CA LYS A 108 -1.92 -10.65 -4.40
C LYS A 108 -1.24 -10.72 -3.05
N VAL A 109 -2.04 -10.71 -2.00
CA VAL A 109 -1.58 -10.81 -0.61
C VAL A 109 -0.84 -12.13 -0.38
N GLY A 110 0.23 -12.06 0.41
CA GLY A 110 0.98 -13.22 0.82
C GLY A 110 1.55 -13.03 2.21
N SER A 111 2.66 -13.75 2.47
CA SER A 111 3.39 -13.66 3.74
C SER A 111 4.88 -13.79 3.49
N THR A 112 5.36 -13.28 2.36
CA THR A 112 6.77 -13.33 1.99
C THR A 112 7.57 -12.28 2.76
N GLY A 113 8.88 -12.51 2.90
CA GLY A 113 9.73 -11.62 3.67
C GLY A 113 9.53 -11.78 5.17
N ARG A 114 9.79 -10.71 5.93
CA ARG A 114 9.66 -10.72 7.39
C ARG A 114 8.20 -10.53 7.78
N SER A 115 7.46 -11.63 7.86
CA SER A 115 6.02 -11.62 8.10
C SER A 115 5.63 -12.75 9.05
N THR A 116 4.70 -12.47 9.96
CA THR A 116 4.19 -13.47 10.93
C THR A 116 2.91 -14.15 10.45
N GLY A 117 2.36 -13.74 9.31
CA GLY A 117 1.15 -14.32 8.75
C GLY A 117 0.66 -13.52 7.55
N PRO A 118 -0.34 -14.01 6.82
CA PRO A 118 -0.81 -13.33 5.61
C PRO A 118 -1.35 -11.94 5.90
N HIS A 119 -0.75 -10.93 5.25
CA HIS A 119 -1.19 -9.55 5.36
C HIS A 119 -0.59 -8.71 4.25
N LEU A 120 -1.19 -7.57 3.98
CA LEU A 120 -0.63 -6.54 3.12
C LEU A 120 0.02 -5.48 3.99
N HIS A 121 1.30 -5.20 3.74
CA HIS A 121 1.98 -4.05 4.32
C HIS A 121 1.96 -2.93 3.29
N PHE A 122 1.35 -1.81 3.62
CA PHE A 122 1.11 -0.69 2.72
C PHE A 122 1.82 0.56 3.23
N GLU A 123 2.69 1.14 2.40
CA GLU A 123 3.42 2.36 2.74
C GLU A 123 3.10 3.46 1.73
N VAL A 124 3.06 4.70 2.22
CA VAL A 124 3.07 5.90 1.38
C VAL A 124 4.36 6.65 1.64
N HIS A 125 5.06 7.00 0.58
CA HIS A 125 6.30 7.76 0.65
C HIS A 125 6.11 9.09 -0.05
N ARG A 126 6.60 10.16 0.59
CA ARG A 126 6.64 11.49 0.00
C ARG A 126 8.07 11.98 0.06
N ALA A 127 8.64 12.32 -1.11
CA ALA A 127 10.04 12.78 -1.20
C ALA A 127 10.99 11.79 -0.51
N ASP A 128 10.80 10.50 -0.78
CA ASP A 128 11.63 9.39 -0.28
C ASP A 128 11.51 9.13 1.22
N LYS A 129 10.51 9.71 1.89
CA LYS A 129 10.27 9.46 3.31
C LYS A 129 8.90 8.85 3.50
N SER A 130 8.81 7.82 4.36
CA SER A 130 7.52 7.25 4.70
C SER A 130 6.68 8.25 5.48
N VAL A 131 5.39 8.27 5.18
CA VAL A 131 4.42 9.10 5.91
C VAL A 131 3.24 8.22 6.30
N ASP A 132 2.45 8.69 7.28
CA ASP A 132 1.27 7.94 7.71
C ASP A 132 0.28 7.82 6.57
N PRO A 133 -0.08 6.59 6.12
CA PRO A 133 -1.05 6.42 5.04
C PRO A 133 -2.49 6.77 5.45
N LYS A 134 -2.80 6.77 6.74
CA LYS A 134 -4.17 6.91 7.22
C LYS A 134 -4.88 8.17 6.72
N PRO A 135 -4.26 9.38 6.76
CA PRO A 135 -4.94 10.57 6.24
C PRO A 135 -5.34 10.46 4.78
N PHE A 136 -4.53 9.77 3.95
CA PHE A 136 -4.87 9.57 2.54
C PHE A 136 -6.09 8.68 2.40
N LEU A 137 -6.12 7.57 3.12
CA LEU A 137 -7.23 6.61 3.04
C LEU A 137 -8.51 7.18 3.64
N ASP A 138 -8.42 7.95 4.72
CA ASP A 138 -9.57 8.61 5.32
C ASP A 138 -10.18 9.64 4.36
N THR A 139 -9.33 10.37 3.63
CA THR A 139 -9.79 11.30 2.60
C THR A 139 -10.55 10.57 1.51
N GLY A 140 -10.05 9.43 1.05
CA GLY A 140 -10.71 8.60 0.05
C GLY A 140 -12.09 8.13 0.49
N LYS A 141 -12.20 7.69 1.74
CA LYS A 141 -13.48 7.25 2.31
C LYS A 141 -14.50 8.40 2.35
N ARG A 142 -14.06 9.61 2.73
CA ARG A 142 -14.93 10.77 2.75
C ARG A 142 -15.42 11.14 1.35
N ILE A 143 -14.53 11.06 0.35
CA ILE A 143 -14.91 11.35 -1.03
C ILE A 143 -15.96 10.36 -1.52
N LEU A 144 -15.76 9.07 -1.27
CA LEU A 144 -16.74 8.06 -1.65
C LEU A 144 -18.09 8.29 -0.99
N SER A 145 -18.07 8.66 0.29
CA SER A 145 -19.29 8.97 1.03
C SER A 145 -20.05 10.17 0.44
N MET A 146 -19.30 11.17 -0.04
CA MET A 146 -19.91 12.36 -0.64
C MET A 146 -20.49 12.09 -2.03
N LEU A 147 -19.93 11.11 -2.75
CA LEU A 147 -20.40 10.75 -4.09
C LEU A 147 -21.64 9.85 -4.05
N ASN A 148 -21.88 9.19 -2.97
CA ASN A 148 -23.04 8.33 -2.76
C ASN A 148 -24.17 9.10 -2.06
#